data_d829578d5185541ce5eeeec6ffa6d626
#
_entry.id   d829578d5185541ce5eeeec6ffa6d626
#
_cell.length_a   1.000
_cell.length_b   1.000
_cell.length_c   1.000
_cell.angle_alpha   90.00
_cell.angle_beta   90.00
_cell.angle_gamma   90.00
#
_symmetry.space_group_name_H-M   'P 1'
#
loop_
_entity.id
_entity.type
_entity.pdbx_description
1 polymer ?
#
loop_
_entity_poly.entity_id
_entity_poly.type
_entity_poly.pdbx_seq_one_letter_code
_entity_poly.pdbx_strand_id
1 'polypeptide(L)'
;MANALNWQAQDSTLALTGDLDRETLLPFWQQRESLLAGKTTLDVSGLNRVDSAGLALLMHVYQQPPSGGEITIVGASDRLKTLIALYNLNEIIPVS
;
A
#
# COMPACT_ATOMS: atom_id res chain seq x y z
N MET A 1 19.23 8.47 -4.21
CA MET A 1 18.18 9.06 -3.38
C MET A 1 16.88 8.33 -3.60
N ALA A 2 16.16 8.03 -2.52
CA ALA A 2 14.84 7.45 -2.64
C ALA A 2 13.86 8.49 -3.18
N ASN A 3 12.91 8.06 -4.01
CA ASN A 3 11.83 8.91 -4.44
C ASN A 3 10.84 9.07 -3.28
N ALA A 4 10.31 10.25 -3.12
CA ALA A 4 9.31 10.48 -2.09
C ALA A 4 8.06 9.64 -2.39
N LEU A 5 7.38 9.21 -1.33
CA LEU A 5 6.09 8.58 -1.46
C LEU A 5 5.04 9.66 -1.67
N ASN A 6 4.23 9.50 -2.69
CA ASN A 6 3.12 10.40 -2.98
C ASN A 6 1.83 9.61 -3.07
N TRP A 7 0.72 10.30 -2.88
CA TRP A 7 -0.59 9.67 -2.98
C TRP A 7 -1.59 10.63 -3.59
N GLN A 8 -2.60 10.08 -4.22
CA GLN A 8 -3.66 10.85 -4.84
C GLN A 8 -4.98 10.12 -4.63
N ALA A 9 -5.93 10.82 -4.06
CA ALA A 9 -7.28 10.28 -3.87
C ALA A 9 -8.13 10.56 -5.10
N GLN A 10 -8.83 9.54 -5.57
CA GLN A 10 -9.74 9.65 -6.70
C GLN A 10 -10.91 8.73 -6.45
N ASP A 11 -12.07 9.31 -6.16
CA ASP A 11 -13.28 8.58 -5.79
C ASP A 11 -12.99 7.64 -4.60
N SER A 12 -13.21 6.35 -4.75
CA SER A 12 -12.97 5.37 -3.69
C SER A 12 -11.58 4.74 -3.78
N THR A 13 -10.71 5.28 -4.64
CA THR A 13 -9.36 4.76 -4.83
C THR A 13 -8.32 5.72 -4.30
N LEU A 14 -7.33 5.20 -3.59
CA LEU A 14 -6.13 5.94 -3.23
C LEU A 14 -4.97 5.35 -3.99
N ALA A 15 -4.32 6.15 -4.82
CA ALA A 15 -3.18 5.71 -5.62
C ALA A 15 -1.88 6.14 -4.96
N LEU A 16 -0.93 5.21 -4.87
CA LEU A 16 0.40 5.49 -4.34
C LEU A 16 1.43 5.49 -5.45
N THR A 17 2.37 6.42 -5.38
CA THR A 17 3.47 6.53 -6.35
C THR A 17 4.78 6.79 -5.62
N GLY A 18 5.90 6.46 -6.29
CA GLY A 18 7.23 6.65 -5.73
C GLY A 18 7.71 5.41 -4.99
N ASP A 19 8.45 5.63 -3.91
CA ASP A 19 8.98 4.54 -3.11
C ASP A 19 8.22 4.42 -1.80
N LEU A 20 7.88 3.21 -1.43
CA LEU A 20 7.26 2.90 -0.14
C LEU A 20 8.26 2.10 0.68
N ASP A 21 8.97 2.77 1.57
CA ASP A 21 9.99 2.16 2.40
C ASP A 21 9.98 2.79 3.79
N ARG A 22 10.88 2.32 4.65
CA ARG A 22 10.93 2.81 6.04
C ARG A 22 11.26 4.29 6.16
N GLU A 23 11.85 4.89 5.13
CA GLU A 23 12.19 6.31 5.15
C GLU A 23 11.05 7.19 4.67
N THR A 24 10.13 6.65 3.90
CA THR A 24 9.06 7.42 3.26
C THR A 24 7.68 7.15 3.86
N LEU A 25 7.51 6.04 4.57
CA LEU A 25 6.17 5.59 4.97
C LEU A 25 5.56 6.41 6.10
N LEU A 26 6.35 7.06 6.93
CA LEU A 26 5.85 7.67 8.17
C LEU A 26 4.77 8.72 7.94
N PRO A 27 4.94 9.68 7.00
CA PRO A 27 3.86 10.65 6.75
C PRO A 27 2.55 9.99 6.32
N PHE A 28 2.63 8.95 5.49
CA PHE A 28 1.44 8.21 5.09
C PHE A 28 0.84 7.48 6.29
N TRP A 29 1.68 6.82 7.09
CA TRP A 29 1.24 6.09 8.27
C TRP A 29 0.49 7.01 9.23
N GLN A 30 1.01 8.20 9.47
CA GLN A 30 0.40 9.16 10.38
C GLN A 30 -0.95 9.66 9.89
N GLN A 31 -1.16 9.70 8.58
CA GLN A 31 -2.38 10.20 7.96
C GLN A 31 -3.29 9.10 7.44
N ARG A 32 -2.96 7.84 7.69
CA ARG A 32 -3.65 6.72 7.05
C ARG A 32 -5.16 6.71 7.28
N GLU A 33 -5.60 7.09 8.47
CA GLU A 33 -7.03 7.09 8.76
C GLU A 33 -7.78 8.09 7.91
N SER A 34 -7.23 9.29 7.75
CA SER A 34 -7.83 10.31 6.90
C SER A 34 -7.74 9.94 5.42
N LEU A 35 -6.58 9.45 5.00
CA LEU A 35 -6.34 9.16 3.59
C LEU A 35 -7.18 7.98 3.11
N LEU A 36 -7.42 7.01 3.97
CA LEU A 36 -8.13 5.79 3.60
C LEU A 36 -9.62 5.86 3.93
N ALA A 37 -10.07 6.92 4.58
CA ALA A 37 -11.48 7.08 4.92
C ALA A 37 -12.33 7.08 3.64
N GLY A 38 -13.30 6.20 3.56
CA GLY A 38 -14.17 6.08 2.38
C GLY A 38 -13.52 5.42 1.18
N LYS A 39 -12.29 4.93 1.31
CA LYS A 39 -11.61 4.26 0.21
C LYS A 39 -11.83 2.76 0.28
N THR A 40 -12.04 2.15 -0.87
CA THR A 40 -12.20 0.70 -1.00
C THR A 40 -11.07 0.06 -1.80
N THR A 41 -10.26 0.86 -2.47
CA THR A 41 -9.19 0.37 -3.35
C THR A 41 -7.91 1.13 -3.08
N LEU A 42 -6.82 0.40 -2.97
CA LEU A 42 -5.47 0.97 -2.88
C LEU A 42 -4.72 0.53 -4.13
N ASP A 43 -4.39 1.50 -4.98
CA ASP A 43 -3.68 1.26 -6.23
C ASP A 43 -2.19 1.46 -6.00
N VAL A 44 -1.41 0.39 -6.14
CA VAL A 44 0.04 0.42 -5.92
C VAL A 44 0.83 0.31 -7.22
N SER A 45 0.17 0.47 -8.36
CA SER A 45 0.83 0.34 -9.66
C SER A 45 1.91 1.39 -9.91
N GLY A 46 1.82 2.53 -9.24
CA GLY A 46 2.81 3.60 -9.40
C GLY A 46 4.02 3.50 -8.47
N LEU A 47 4.07 2.47 -7.62
CA LEU A 47 5.21 2.31 -6.72
C LEU A 47 6.42 1.75 -7.46
N ASN A 48 7.59 2.38 -7.26
CA ASN A 48 8.85 1.93 -7.85
C ASN A 48 9.56 0.91 -6.95
N ARG A 49 9.54 1.16 -5.64
CA ARG A 49 10.20 0.30 -4.66
C ARG A 49 9.31 0.10 -3.46
N VAL A 50 9.35 -1.11 -2.93
CA VAL A 50 8.70 -1.45 -1.66
C VAL A 50 9.69 -2.34 -0.91
N ASP A 51 10.08 -1.93 0.30
CA ASP A 51 10.91 -2.77 1.16
C ASP A 51 10.05 -3.53 2.17
N SER A 52 10.67 -4.24 3.10
CA SER A 52 9.93 -5.02 4.08
C SER A 52 9.05 -4.15 4.98
N ALA A 53 9.50 -2.93 5.29
CA ALA A 53 8.70 -2.00 6.08
C ALA A 53 7.48 -1.52 5.30
N GLY A 54 7.65 -1.22 4.00
CA GLY A 54 6.55 -0.87 3.14
C GLY A 54 5.56 -2.00 2.99
N LEU A 55 6.06 -3.23 2.85
CA LEU A 55 5.20 -4.41 2.77
C LEU A 55 4.39 -4.59 4.05
N ALA A 56 5.01 -4.37 5.22
CA ALA A 56 4.32 -4.44 6.49
C ALA A 56 3.20 -3.41 6.59
N LEU A 57 3.43 -2.20 6.06
CA LEU A 57 2.41 -1.18 6.00
C LEU A 57 1.21 -1.64 5.16
N LEU A 58 1.46 -2.20 3.99
CA LEU A 58 0.39 -2.69 3.12
C LEU A 58 -0.40 -3.81 3.80
N MET A 59 0.29 -4.71 4.47
CA MET A 59 -0.37 -5.79 5.21
C MET A 59 -1.25 -5.24 6.33
N HIS A 60 -0.75 -4.26 7.09
CA HIS A 60 -1.51 -3.64 8.16
C HIS A 60 -2.77 -2.95 7.64
N VAL A 61 -2.63 -2.19 6.55
CA VAL A 61 -3.75 -1.49 5.93
C VAL A 61 -4.80 -2.50 5.45
N TYR A 62 -4.35 -3.60 4.87
CA TYR A 62 -5.25 -4.63 4.37
C TYR A 62 -6.01 -5.31 5.51
N GLN A 63 -5.32 -5.64 6.60
CA GLN A 63 -5.92 -6.39 7.71
C GLN A 63 -6.75 -5.51 8.64
N GLN A 64 -6.41 -4.23 8.75
CA GLN A 64 -7.09 -3.30 9.66
C GLN A 64 -7.42 -2.00 8.93
N PRO A 65 -8.36 -2.03 7.97
CA PRO A 65 -8.73 -0.81 7.26
C PRO A 65 -9.33 0.21 8.23
N PRO A 66 -8.88 1.48 8.16
CA PRO A 66 -9.37 2.51 9.09
C PRO A 66 -10.87 2.75 9.02
N SER A 67 -11.48 2.53 7.86
CA SER A 67 -12.93 2.74 7.68
C SER A 67 -13.77 1.57 8.18
N GLY A 68 -13.14 0.48 8.61
CA GLY A 68 -13.85 -0.72 9.03
C GLY A 68 -14.38 -1.58 7.90
N GLY A 69 -14.24 -1.14 6.66
CA GLY A 69 -14.61 -1.92 5.48
C GLY A 69 -13.41 -2.67 4.93
N GLU A 70 -13.59 -3.27 3.76
CA GLU A 70 -12.52 -3.97 3.08
C GLU A 70 -11.78 -3.04 2.13
N ILE A 71 -10.47 -3.23 2.03
CA ILE A 71 -9.65 -2.55 1.04
C ILE A 71 -9.06 -3.60 0.12
N THR A 72 -9.19 -3.37 -1.19
CA THR A 72 -8.58 -4.21 -2.22
C THR A 72 -7.31 -3.55 -2.70
N ILE A 73 -6.22 -4.30 -2.77
CA ILE A 73 -4.95 -3.80 -3.28
C ILE A 73 -4.83 -4.24 -4.74
N VAL A 74 -4.66 -3.29 -5.64
CA VAL A 74 -4.60 -3.54 -7.08
C VAL A 74 -3.33 -2.96 -7.68
N GLY A 75 -2.94 -3.48 -8.82
CA GLY A 75 -1.81 -2.94 -9.60
C GLY A 75 -0.45 -3.34 -9.07
N ALA A 76 -0.35 -4.41 -8.30
CA ALA A 76 0.95 -4.87 -7.81
C ALA A 76 1.85 -5.27 -8.97
N SER A 77 3.09 -4.74 -8.98
CA SER A 77 4.09 -5.12 -9.96
C SER A 77 4.56 -6.56 -9.71
N ASP A 78 5.21 -7.15 -10.70
CA ASP A 78 5.79 -8.49 -10.53
C ASP A 78 6.80 -8.52 -9.39
N ARG A 79 7.56 -7.43 -9.23
CA ARG A 79 8.51 -7.31 -8.11
C ARG A 79 7.79 -7.34 -6.77
N LEU A 80 6.70 -6.60 -6.64
CA LEU A 80 5.92 -6.58 -5.41
C LEU A 80 5.28 -7.94 -5.15
N LYS A 81 4.72 -8.57 -6.17
CA LYS A 81 4.15 -9.92 -6.03
C LYS A 81 5.19 -10.93 -5.58
N THR A 82 6.41 -10.83 -6.13
CA THR A 82 7.52 -11.68 -5.70
C THR A 82 7.87 -11.46 -4.24
N LEU A 83 7.90 -10.20 -3.81
CA LEU A 83 8.19 -9.85 -2.44
C LEU A 83 7.15 -10.43 -1.48
N ILE A 84 5.88 -10.28 -1.84
CA ILE A 84 4.77 -10.83 -1.06
C ILE A 84 4.90 -12.36 -0.93
N ALA A 85 5.25 -13.03 -2.01
CA ALA A 85 5.44 -14.48 -2.00
C ALA A 85 6.64 -14.90 -1.14
N LEU A 86 7.74 -14.14 -1.20
CA LEU A 86 8.93 -14.44 -0.41
C LEU A 86 8.67 -14.37 1.08
N TYR A 87 7.75 -13.52 1.51
CA TYR A 87 7.38 -13.41 2.92
C TYR A 87 6.17 -14.28 3.27
N ASN A 88 5.74 -15.13 2.35
CA ASN A 88 4.58 -16.02 2.55
C ASN A 88 3.29 -15.27 2.88
N LEU A 89 3.13 -14.09 2.31
CA LEU A 89 1.97 -13.24 2.55
C LEU A 89 0.92 -13.33 1.44
N ASN A 90 1.16 -14.13 0.41
CA ASN A 90 0.26 -14.22 -0.73
C ASN A 90 -1.10 -14.83 -0.38
N GLU A 91 -1.20 -15.54 0.74
CA GLU A 91 -2.49 -16.02 1.24
C GLU A 91 -3.20 -14.97 2.10
N ILE A 92 -2.46 -13.99 2.60
CA ILE A 92 -2.98 -12.95 3.48
C ILE A 92 -3.37 -11.72 2.68
N ILE A 93 -2.53 -11.32 1.71
CA ILE A 93 -2.77 -10.15 0.88
C ILE A 93 -3.08 -10.60 -0.55
N PRO A 94 -4.35 -10.68 -0.93
CA PRO A 94 -4.68 -10.91 -2.33
C PRO A 94 -4.36 -9.66 -3.14
N VAL A 95 -3.58 -9.82 -4.19
CA VAL A 95 -3.24 -8.72 -5.09
C VAL A 95 -3.61 -9.08 -6.51
N SER A 96 -3.94 -8.07 -7.27
CA SER A 96 -4.32 -8.25 -8.66
C SER A 96 -3.67 -7.21 -9.57
#